data_57c5626d1239f7e60c638d3ea650a5df
#
_entry.id   57c5626d1239f7e60c638d3ea650a5df
#
_cell.length_a   1.000
_cell.length_b   1.000
_cell.length_c   1.000
_cell.angle_alpha   90.00
_cell.angle_beta   90.00
_cell.angle_gamma   90.00
#
_symmetry.space_group_name_H-M   'P 1'
#
loop_
_entity.id
_entity.type
_entity.pdbx_description
1 polymer ?
#
loop_
_entity_poly.entity_id
_entity_poly.type
_entity_poly.pdbx_seq_one_letter_code
_entity_poly.pdbx_strand_id
1 'polypeptide(L)'
;MKVCNLVEAYIAYRRSLGERYQSPAVMLRSFARYIGEDKECMSIDEKTCTAFLYSPNNTVSASWFLRYSSLKWMFEWAIVRGYMQEVVLPKEKPKALEHVKPYIYSAEELKRIFELALSYQKNKSKTPPRCVQAILKLTYVLGLRISEPISLQLKDLNLCEKYLVIRESKFYKSRMVPFNDQVVLLLNDFLGWRKAQGWSSDNETFVFLDKNMDRLSIDVVRNAFERIREMAGIKRTDGSRYQPRLHDLRHSFAVHRLTEWYRSGKDVNRLLNSLSTYLGHDHISNTSVYLSMTDDLLSEANNLFNAYRNGKVET
;
A
#
# COMPACT_ATOMS: atom_id res chain seq x y z
N MET A 1 -27.96 24.28 -9.18
CA MET A 1 -27.29 23.05 -9.65
C MET A 1 -27.53 21.94 -8.64
N LYS A 2 -27.98 20.75 -9.06
CA LYS A 2 -28.17 19.61 -8.17
C LYS A 2 -26.85 19.05 -7.67
N VAL A 3 -26.83 18.51 -6.46
CA VAL A 3 -25.61 17.95 -5.83
C VAL A 3 -25.02 16.79 -6.62
N CYS A 4 -25.85 15.90 -7.16
CA CYS A 4 -25.35 14.81 -8.02
C CYS A 4 -24.58 15.33 -9.23
N ASN A 5 -25.11 16.37 -9.89
CA ASN A 5 -24.47 16.98 -11.05
C ASN A 5 -23.15 17.68 -10.67
N LEU A 6 -23.11 18.36 -9.52
CA LEU A 6 -21.89 18.99 -9.01
C LEU A 6 -20.79 17.95 -8.77
N VAL A 7 -21.14 16.84 -8.10
CA VAL A 7 -20.21 15.74 -7.80
C VAL A 7 -19.67 15.11 -9.08
N GLU A 8 -20.52 14.76 -10.04
CA GLU A 8 -20.06 14.14 -11.29
C GLU A 8 -19.23 15.10 -12.15
N ALA A 9 -19.61 16.38 -12.22
CA ALA A 9 -18.82 17.40 -12.92
C ALA A 9 -17.43 17.57 -12.31
N TYR A 10 -17.33 17.57 -10.96
CA TYR A 10 -16.05 17.64 -10.28
C TYR A 10 -15.20 16.38 -10.49
N ILE A 11 -15.80 15.19 -10.42
CA ILE A 11 -15.11 13.93 -10.71
C ILE A 11 -14.58 13.92 -12.14
N ALA A 12 -15.40 14.33 -13.12
CA ALA A 12 -14.98 14.44 -14.52
C ALA A 12 -13.81 15.41 -14.69
N TYR A 13 -13.86 16.56 -14.02
CA TYR A 13 -12.78 17.55 -14.01
C TYR A 13 -11.47 16.94 -13.45
N ARG A 14 -11.51 16.26 -12.30
CA ARG A 14 -10.31 15.63 -11.73
C ARG A 14 -9.72 14.56 -12.64
N ARG A 15 -10.59 13.78 -13.32
CA ARG A 15 -10.16 12.76 -14.29
C ARG A 15 -9.57 13.37 -15.56
N SER A 16 -10.08 14.50 -16.03
CA SER A 16 -9.51 15.23 -17.17
C SER A 16 -8.09 15.76 -16.91
N LEU A 17 -7.73 15.95 -15.62
CA LEU A 17 -6.37 16.26 -15.19
C LEU A 17 -5.45 15.03 -15.09
N GLY A 18 -5.90 13.85 -15.54
CA GLY A 18 -5.13 12.60 -15.51
C GLY A 18 -5.20 11.81 -14.21
N GLU A 19 -6.06 12.20 -13.27
CA GLU A 19 -6.20 11.44 -12.00
C GLU A 19 -7.17 10.27 -12.16
N ARG A 20 -6.83 9.10 -11.60
CA ARG A 20 -7.81 7.98 -11.48
C ARG A 20 -9.00 8.34 -10.61
N TYR A 21 -8.81 9.15 -9.60
CA TYR A 21 -9.81 9.71 -8.69
C TYR A 21 -10.88 8.71 -8.22
N GLN A 22 -10.46 7.46 -7.87
CA GLN A 22 -11.40 6.38 -7.54
C GLN A 22 -11.96 6.52 -6.12
N SER A 23 -11.12 6.49 -5.08
CA SER A 23 -11.57 6.56 -3.69
C SER A 23 -12.27 7.87 -3.36
N PRO A 24 -11.77 9.06 -3.75
CA PRO A 24 -12.51 10.30 -3.55
C PRO A 24 -13.84 10.33 -4.31
N ALA A 25 -13.91 9.77 -5.53
CA ALA A 25 -15.17 9.71 -6.29
C ALA A 25 -16.25 8.87 -5.57
N VAL A 26 -15.88 7.69 -5.07
CA VAL A 26 -16.80 6.86 -4.28
C VAL A 26 -17.31 7.62 -3.06
N MET A 27 -16.42 8.33 -2.38
CA MET A 27 -16.76 9.11 -1.19
C MET A 27 -17.67 10.31 -1.53
N LEU A 28 -17.38 11.06 -2.60
CA LEU A 28 -18.23 12.18 -3.04
C LEU A 28 -19.62 11.73 -3.48
N ARG A 29 -19.73 10.60 -4.17
CA ARG A 29 -21.02 9.98 -4.49
C ARG A 29 -21.77 9.53 -3.25
N SER A 30 -21.07 9.02 -2.24
CA SER A 30 -21.67 8.71 -0.95
C SER A 30 -22.20 9.96 -0.25
N PHE A 31 -21.50 11.09 -0.36
CA PHE A 31 -21.98 12.37 0.13
C PHE A 31 -23.26 12.83 -0.58
N ALA A 32 -23.30 12.78 -1.93
CA ALA A 32 -24.48 13.13 -2.69
C ALA A 32 -25.71 12.32 -2.26
N ARG A 33 -25.55 11.00 -2.11
CA ARG A 33 -26.61 10.11 -1.61
C ARG A 33 -27.05 10.44 -0.19
N TYR A 34 -26.08 10.79 0.68
CA TYR A 34 -26.36 11.11 2.09
C TYR A 34 -27.24 12.37 2.25
N ILE A 35 -26.97 13.41 1.47
CA ILE A 35 -27.73 14.67 1.54
C ILE A 35 -28.96 14.72 0.63
N GLY A 36 -29.09 13.76 -0.29
CA GLY A 36 -30.13 13.74 -1.32
C GLY A 36 -29.60 14.23 -2.67
N GLU A 37 -29.62 13.33 -3.66
CA GLU A 37 -29.01 13.57 -4.98
C GLU A 37 -29.63 14.75 -5.73
N ASP A 38 -30.93 15.00 -5.53
CA ASP A 38 -31.70 16.07 -6.16
C ASP A 38 -31.66 17.40 -5.41
N LYS A 39 -31.01 17.44 -4.26
CA LYS A 39 -30.89 18.68 -3.46
C LYS A 39 -30.06 19.71 -4.21
N GLU A 40 -30.43 20.99 -4.11
CA GLU A 40 -29.65 22.09 -4.69
C GLU A 40 -28.37 22.33 -3.88
N CYS A 41 -27.24 22.51 -4.59
CA CYS A 41 -25.94 22.70 -3.92
C CYS A 41 -25.89 23.96 -3.04
N MET A 42 -26.66 25.01 -3.36
CA MET A 42 -26.79 26.22 -2.54
C MET A 42 -27.52 25.98 -1.21
N SER A 43 -28.25 24.88 -1.06
CA SER A 43 -28.97 24.54 0.18
C SER A 43 -28.19 23.59 1.10
N ILE A 44 -26.92 23.29 0.78
CA ILE A 44 -26.05 22.54 1.67
C ILE A 44 -25.65 23.41 2.84
N ASP A 45 -25.77 22.89 4.05
CA ASP A 45 -25.37 23.57 5.28
C ASP A 45 -24.19 22.85 5.99
N GLU A 46 -23.50 23.60 6.85
CA GLU A 46 -22.37 23.08 7.62
C GLU A 46 -22.77 21.94 8.55
N LYS A 47 -23.98 21.98 9.13
CA LYS A 47 -24.47 20.94 10.04
C LYS A 47 -24.60 19.59 9.33
N THR A 48 -25.16 19.59 8.12
CA THR A 48 -25.29 18.37 7.29
C THR A 48 -23.91 17.85 6.87
N CYS A 49 -23.00 18.74 6.48
CA CYS A 49 -21.62 18.35 6.15
C CYS A 49 -20.90 17.75 7.35
N THR A 50 -21.01 18.36 8.52
CA THR A 50 -20.41 17.87 9.76
C THR A 50 -20.97 16.50 10.13
N ALA A 51 -22.28 16.29 10.04
CA ALA A 51 -22.89 14.99 10.28
C ALA A 51 -22.35 13.91 9.34
N PHE A 52 -22.18 14.22 8.06
CA PHE A 52 -21.55 13.30 7.10
C PHE A 52 -20.09 13.01 7.44
N LEU A 53 -19.30 13.99 7.85
CA LEU A 53 -17.89 13.78 8.22
C LEU A 53 -17.74 12.74 9.34
N TYR A 54 -18.66 12.74 10.31
CA TYR A 54 -18.65 11.80 11.44
C TYR A 54 -19.40 10.48 11.21
N SER A 55 -20.14 10.37 10.10
CA SER A 55 -20.91 9.15 9.76
C SER A 55 -19.98 7.96 9.43
N PRO A 56 -20.37 6.68 9.69
CA PRO A 56 -21.54 6.30 10.49
C PRO A 56 -21.26 6.20 12.00
N ASN A 57 -19.98 6.21 12.42
CA ASN A 57 -19.59 5.78 13.77
C ASN A 57 -19.36 6.95 14.75
N ASN A 58 -19.67 8.17 14.35
CA ASN A 58 -19.46 9.39 15.15
C ASN A 58 -18.02 9.51 15.73
N THR A 59 -17.02 9.02 14.99
CA THR A 59 -15.62 9.01 15.43
C THR A 59 -14.69 9.67 14.42
N VAL A 60 -13.64 10.32 14.91
CA VAL A 60 -12.58 10.83 14.06
C VAL A 60 -11.71 9.67 13.59
N SER A 61 -11.60 9.53 12.27
CA SER A 61 -10.84 8.47 11.61
C SER A 61 -10.09 9.03 10.40
N ALA A 62 -9.20 8.23 9.79
CA ALA A 62 -8.57 8.61 8.53
C ALA A 62 -9.60 8.93 7.42
N SER A 63 -10.76 8.25 7.46
CA SER A 63 -11.87 8.54 6.55
C SER A 63 -12.47 9.92 6.78
N TRP A 64 -12.50 10.41 8.01
CA TRP A 64 -12.94 11.78 8.31
C TRP A 64 -12.09 12.81 7.56
N PHE A 65 -10.76 12.69 7.64
CA PHE A 65 -9.84 13.61 6.96
C PHE A 65 -9.92 13.50 5.44
N LEU A 66 -10.12 12.28 4.91
CA LEU A 66 -10.34 12.09 3.47
C LEU A 66 -11.65 12.76 3.02
N ARG A 67 -12.74 12.58 3.75
CA ARG A 67 -14.03 13.23 3.46
C ARG A 67 -13.88 14.75 3.49
N TYR A 68 -13.30 15.28 4.56
CA TYR A 68 -13.09 16.71 4.72
C TYR A 68 -12.30 17.31 3.55
N SER A 69 -11.15 16.74 3.23
CA SER A 69 -10.30 17.26 2.15
C SER A 69 -10.97 17.17 0.79
N SER A 70 -11.67 16.06 0.51
CA SER A 70 -12.35 15.89 -0.78
C SER A 70 -13.53 16.85 -0.95
N LEU A 71 -14.32 17.05 0.11
CA LEU A 71 -15.41 18.04 0.11
C LEU A 71 -14.88 19.46 -0.01
N LYS A 72 -13.82 19.78 0.75
CA LYS A 72 -13.21 21.11 0.69
C LYS A 72 -12.79 21.47 -0.73
N TRP A 73 -12.04 20.59 -1.39
CA TRP A 73 -11.56 20.86 -2.75
C TRP A 73 -12.68 20.90 -3.79
N MET A 74 -13.74 20.10 -3.61
CA MET A 74 -14.92 20.17 -4.46
C MET A 74 -15.67 21.50 -4.26
N PHE A 75 -15.87 21.97 -3.03
CA PHE A 75 -16.53 23.24 -2.76
C PHE A 75 -15.71 24.44 -3.25
N GLU A 76 -14.40 24.46 -3.02
CA GLU A 76 -13.51 25.50 -3.58
C GLU A 76 -13.60 25.54 -5.11
N TRP A 77 -13.62 24.40 -5.78
CA TRP A 77 -13.82 24.32 -7.21
C TRP A 77 -15.21 24.81 -7.64
N ALA A 78 -16.24 24.52 -6.87
CA ALA A 78 -17.61 24.93 -7.14
C ALA A 78 -17.80 26.43 -6.98
N ILE A 79 -17.14 27.06 -5.99
CA ILE A 79 -17.17 28.52 -5.77
C ILE A 79 -16.56 29.24 -6.96
N VAL A 80 -15.39 28.81 -7.44
CA VAL A 80 -14.72 29.43 -8.59
C VAL A 80 -15.62 29.40 -9.85
N ARG A 81 -16.57 28.47 -9.93
CA ARG A 81 -17.52 28.32 -11.06
C ARG A 81 -18.90 28.93 -10.78
N GLY A 82 -19.09 29.58 -9.64
CA GLY A 82 -20.35 30.20 -9.27
C GLY A 82 -21.46 29.21 -8.90
N TYR A 83 -21.15 27.94 -8.65
CA TYR A 83 -22.12 26.93 -8.21
C TYR A 83 -22.42 26.99 -6.71
N MET A 84 -21.50 27.54 -5.92
CA MET A 84 -21.62 27.76 -4.50
C MET A 84 -21.04 29.13 -4.13
N GLN A 85 -21.43 29.68 -2.97
CA GLN A 85 -20.95 30.98 -2.49
C GLN A 85 -19.78 30.85 -1.51
N GLU A 86 -19.78 29.78 -0.70
CA GLU A 86 -18.77 29.55 0.34
C GLU A 86 -18.52 28.06 0.58
N VAL A 87 -17.44 27.76 1.32
CA VAL A 87 -17.12 26.42 1.78
C VAL A 87 -17.90 26.11 3.05
N VAL A 88 -18.91 25.27 2.94
CA VAL A 88 -19.80 24.89 4.05
C VAL A 88 -19.25 23.71 4.87
N LEU A 89 -18.05 23.88 5.43
CA LEU A 89 -17.37 22.89 6.26
C LEU A 89 -16.93 23.51 7.59
N PRO A 90 -16.85 22.70 8.67
CA PRO A 90 -16.36 23.20 9.95
C PRO A 90 -14.95 23.79 9.81
N LYS A 91 -14.76 24.99 10.36
CA LYS A 91 -13.46 25.71 10.33
C LYS A 91 -12.42 24.99 11.18
N GLU A 92 -12.84 24.47 12.32
CA GLU A 92 -11.97 23.71 13.23
C GLU A 92 -11.90 22.24 12.80
N LYS A 93 -10.69 21.70 12.80
CA LYS A 93 -10.44 20.30 12.50
C LYS A 93 -10.06 19.56 13.77
N PRO A 94 -10.50 18.29 13.91
CA PRO A 94 -9.99 17.45 14.97
C PRO A 94 -8.47 17.33 14.90
N LYS A 95 -7.83 17.01 16.04
CA LYS A 95 -6.41 16.68 16.08
C LYS A 95 -6.11 15.54 15.08
N ALA A 96 -5.03 15.70 14.34
CA ALA A 96 -4.58 14.65 13.43
C ALA A 96 -4.35 13.35 14.19
N LEU A 97 -4.73 12.23 13.56
CA LEU A 97 -4.49 10.91 14.14
C LEU A 97 -2.98 10.66 14.22
N GLU A 98 -2.55 10.07 15.31
CA GLU A 98 -1.16 9.62 15.42
C GLU A 98 -0.84 8.59 14.32
N HIS A 99 0.35 8.73 13.75
CA HIS A 99 0.82 7.75 12.77
C HIS A 99 1.03 6.40 13.45
N VAL A 100 0.32 5.38 12.96
CA VAL A 100 0.50 4.02 13.45
C VAL A 100 1.88 3.54 13.01
N LYS A 101 2.74 3.21 13.98
CA LYS A 101 4.03 2.59 13.69
C LYS A 101 3.80 1.26 12.96
N PRO A 102 4.45 1.02 11.81
CA PRO A 102 4.40 -0.28 11.15
C PRO A 102 4.90 -1.39 12.08
N TYR A 103 4.41 -2.60 11.84
CA TYR A 103 4.98 -3.79 12.48
C TYR A 103 6.15 -4.29 11.63
N ILE A 104 7.28 -4.57 12.27
CA ILE A 104 8.44 -5.13 11.58
C ILE A 104 8.53 -6.61 11.95
N TYR A 105 8.30 -7.46 10.96
CA TYR A 105 8.33 -8.91 11.13
C TYR A 105 9.76 -9.41 11.34
N SER A 106 9.98 -10.29 12.33
CA SER A 106 11.26 -10.96 12.50
C SER A 106 11.50 -12.03 11.42
N ALA A 107 12.73 -12.50 11.30
CA ALA A 107 13.08 -13.56 10.34
C ALA A 107 12.29 -14.86 10.62
N GLU A 108 12.10 -15.20 11.88
CA GLU A 108 11.34 -16.37 12.34
C GLU A 108 9.84 -16.23 12.03
N GLU A 109 9.29 -15.04 12.21
CA GLU A 109 7.89 -14.75 11.87
C GLU A 109 7.65 -14.85 10.37
N LEU A 110 8.55 -14.27 9.56
CA LEU A 110 8.49 -14.37 8.10
C LEU A 110 8.57 -15.82 7.63
N LYS A 111 9.48 -16.61 8.22
CA LYS A 111 9.58 -18.05 7.91
C LYS A 111 8.26 -18.76 8.19
N ARG A 112 7.67 -18.56 9.38
CA ARG A 112 6.36 -19.17 9.75
C ARG A 112 5.25 -18.73 8.79
N ILE A 113 5.18 -17.42 8.46
CA ILE A 113 4.19 -16.91 7.49
C ILE A 113 4.30 -17.64 6.16
N PHE A 114 5.51 -17.77 5.60
CA PHE A 114 5.71 -18.39 4.31
C PHE A 114 5.44 -19.90 4.31
N GLU A 115 5.78 -20.60 5.38
CA GLU A 115 5.48 -22.02 5.54
C GLU A 115 3.98 -22.27 5.66
N LEU A 116 3.30 -21.53 6.56
CA LEU A 116 1.87 -21.67 6.78
C LEU A 116 1.02 -21.21 5.58
N ALA A 117 1.56 -20.37 4.72
CA ALA A 117 0.87 -19.95 3.49
C ALA A 117 0.52 -21.12 2.56
N LEU A 118 1.15 -22.27 2.68
CA LEU A 118 0.82 -23.47 1.91
C LEU A 118 -0.36 -24.26 2.50
N SER A 119 -0.66 -24.12 3.79
CA SER A 119 -1.62 -24.94 4.53
C SER A 119 -2.73 -24.15 5.25
N TYR A 120 -2.86 -22.83 5.03
CA TYR A 120 -3.80 -21.97 5.75
C TYR A 120 -5.29 -22.27 5.46
N GLN A 121 -5.58 -23.00 4.40
CA GLN A 121 -6.95 -23.28 3.96
C GLN A 121 -7.50 -24.52 4.66
N LYS A 122 -8.65 -24.38 5.34
CA LYS A 122 -9.40 -25.51 5.92
C LYS A 122 -10.22 -26.29 4.89
N ASN A 123 -10.72 -25.60 3.86
CA ASN A 123 -11.59 -26.15 2.83
C ASN A 123 -11.03 -25.84 1.44
N LYS A 124 -11.52 -26.57 0.42
CA LYS A 124 -11.18 -26.29 -0.98
C LYS A 124 -11.58 -24.85 -1.34
N SER A 125 -10.61 -24.03 -1.69
CA SER A 125 -10.78 -22.64 -2.14
C SER A 125 -10.40 -22.52 -3.60
N LYS A 126 -10.95 -21.50 -4.26
CA LYS A 126 -10.55 -21.14 -5.63
C LYS A 126 -9.10 -20.60 -5.68
N THR A 127 -8.61 -20.03 -4.59
CA THR A 127 -7.27 -19.43 -4.53
C THR A 127 -6.22 -20.49 -4.21
N PRO A 128 -5.27 -20.78 -5.09
CA PRO A 128 -4.20 -21.72 -4.80
C PRO A 128 -3.26 -21.19 -3.70
N PRO A 129 -2.96 -21.98 -2.66
CA PRO A 129 -2.03 -21.57 -1.60
C PRO A 129 -0.65 -21.15 -2.11
N ARG A 130 -0.12 -21.79 -3.15
CA ARG A 130 1.15 -21.41 -3.78
C ARG A 130 1.15 -20.00 -4.38
N CYS A 131 0.03 -19.55 -4.93
CA CYS A 131 -0.10 -18.16 -5.40
C CYS A 131 0.01 -17.17 -4.24
N VAL A 132 -0.70 -17.45 -3.14
CA VAL A 132 -0.63 -16.60 -1.94
C VAL A 132 0.79 -16.56 -1.38
N GLN A 133 1.43 -17.72 -1.21
CA GLN A 133 2.81 -17.81 -0.74
C GLN A 133 3.77 -16.99 -1.61
N ALA A 134 3.71 -17.16 -2.92
CA ALA A 134 4.60 -16.46 -3.85
C ALA A 134 4.36 -14.96 -3.83
N ILE A 135 3.10 -14.49 -3.76
CA ILE A 135 2.75 -13.07 -3.62
C ILE A 135 3.33 -12.50 -2.32
N LEU A 136 3.16 -13.20 -1.19
CA LEU A 136 3.69 -12.75 0.11
C LEU A 136 5.22 -12.68 0.09
N LYS A 137 5.88 -13.70 -0.46
CA LYS A 137 7.34 -13.71 -0.62
C LYS A 137 7.82 -12.54 -1.48
N LEU A 138 7.22 -12.31 -2.67
CA LEU A 138 7.60 -11.20 -3.54
C LEU A 138 7.33 -9.84 -2.89
N THR A 139 6.21 -9.71 -2.16
CA THR A 139 5.88 -8.49 -1.40
C THR A 139 6.99 -8.16 -0.39
N TYR A 140 7.52 -9.18 0.30
CA TYR A 140 8.62 -8.99 1.25
C TYR A 140 9.97 -8.83 0.55
N VAL A 141 10.41 -9.79 -0.29
CA VAL A 141 11.80 -9.81 -0.80
C VAL A 141 12.11 -8.69 -1.79
N LEU A 142 11.09 -8.13 -2.45
CA LEU A 142 11.21 -7.01 -3.38
C LEU A 142 10.55 -5.72 -2.85
N GLY A 143 10.01 -5.72 -1.65
CA GLY A 143 9.35 -4.56 -1.07
C GLY A 143 8.16 -4.04 -1.90
N LEU A 144 7.43 -4.91 -2.60
CA LEU A 144 6.34 -4.52 -3.50
C LEU A 144 5.09 -4.07 -2.72
N ARG A 145 4.30 -3.14 -3.30
CA ARG A 145 2.92 -2.92 -2.84
C ARG A 145 2.08 -4.13 -3.22
N ILE A 146 1.13 -4.54 -2.38
CA ILE A 146 0.34 -5.76 -2.64
C ILE A 146 -0.38 -5.77 -4.00
N SER A 147 -0.79 -4.61 -4.49
CA SER A 147 -1.39 -4.49 -5.82
C SER A 147 -0.41 -4.81 -6.96
N GLU A 148 0.89 -4.63 -6.73
CA GLU A 148 1.92 -4.77 -7.77
C GLU A 148 2.13 -6.24 -8.16
N PRO A 149 2.45 -7.19 -7.23
CA PRO A 149 2.58 -8.59 -7.62
C PRO A 149 1.28 -9.18 -8.18
N ILE A 150 0.11 -8.82 -7.64
CA ILE A 150 -1.19 -9.28 -8.14
C ILE A 150 -1.44 -8.82 -9.59
N SER A 151 -0.84 -7.70 -10.01
CA SER A 151 -1.02 -7.14 -11.35
C SER A 151 0.04 -7.56 -12.35
N LEU A 152 1.06 -8.34 -11.94
CA LEU A 152 2.11 -8.79 -12.83
C LEU A 152 1.55 -9.70 -13.93
N GLN A 153 1.96 -9.44 -15.17
CA GLN A 153 1.79 -10.32 -16.31
C GLN A 153 3.09 -11.04 -16.63
N LEU A 154 3.04 -12.14 -17.37
CA LEU A 154 4.24 -12.91 -17.71
C LEU A 154 5.27 -12.07 -18.46
N LYS A 155 4.84 -11.16 -19.34
CA LYS A 155 5.71 -10.21 -20.06
C LYS A 155 6.47 -9.23 -19.17
N ASP A 156 6.01 -9.05 -17.92
CA ASP A 156 6.66 -8.15 -16.97
C ASP A 156 7.87 -8.79 -16.28
N LEU A 157 8.09 -10.09 -16.45
CA LEU A 157 9.18 -10.85 -15.83
C LEU A 157 10.33 -11.05 -16.82
N ASN A 158 11.50 -10.53 -16.51
CA ASN A 158 12.73 -10.85 -17.23
C ASN A 158 13.70 -11.59 -16.30
N LEU A 159 13.67 -12.93 -16.34
CA LEU A 159 14.49 -13.77 -15.47
C LEU A 159 15.96 -13.80 -15.90
N CYS A 160 16.25 -13.60 -17.18
CA CYS A 160 17.62 -13.57 -17.71
C CYS A 160 18.35 -12.31 -17.21
N GLU A 161 17.73 -11.15 -17.38
CA GLU A 161 18.28 -9.84 -16.96
C GLU A 161 17.96 -9.52 -15.49
N LYS A 162 17.25 -10.41 -14.80
CA LYS A 162 16.93 -10.34 -13.37
C LYS A 162 16.21 -9.04 -12.95
N TYR A 163 15.14 -8.69 -13.65
CA TYR A 163 14.26 -7.61 -13.27
C TYR A 163 12.80 -7.94 -13.57
N LEU A 164 11.90 -7.22 -12.91
CA LEU A 164 10.48 -7.17 -13.28
C LEU A 164 10.05 -5.72 -13.50
N VAL A 165 9.02 -5.53 -14.32
CA VAL A 165 8.45 -4.23 -14.63
C VAL A 165 7.14 -4.05 -13.89
N ILE A 166 7.10 -3.07 -12.99
CA ILE A 166 5.85 -2.61 -12.37
C ILE A 166 5.25 -1.54 -13.25
N ARG A 167 4.11 -1.86 -13.87
CA ARG A 167 3.40 -0.93 -14.75
C ARG A 167 2.35 -0.14 -13.98
N GLU A 168 2.16 1.12 -14.37
CA GLU A 168 1.08 1.99 -13.93
C GLU A 168 0.76 1.90 -12.41
N SER A 169 1.79 1.94 -11.59
CA SER A 169 1.63 1.99 -10.15
C SER A 169 0.93 3.30 -9.73
N LYS A 170 0.99 3.65 -8.47
CA LYS A 170 0.45 4.93 -7.98
C LYS A 170 0.99 6.10 -8.82
N PHE A 171 0.10 6.97 -9.32
CA PHE A 171 0.41 8.10 -10.23
C PHE A 171 0.93 7.71 -11.63
N TYR A 172 0.48 6.56 -12.18
CA TYR A 172 0.85 6.06 -13.52
C TYR A 172 2.36 5.87 -13.74
N LYS A 173 3.14 5.81 -12.66
CA LYS A 173 4.58 5.60 -12.75
C LYS A 173 4.89 4.13 -12.94
N SER A 174 5.65 3.82 -13.97
CA SER A 174 6.24 2.49 -14.17
C SER A 174 7.67 2.48 -13.68
N ARG A 175 8.14 1.35 -13.15
CA ARG A 175 9.53 1.19 -12.73
C ARG A 175 10.01 -0.24 -12.95
N MET A 176 11.31 -0.36 -13.19
CA MET A 176 12.00 -1.64 -13.15
C MET A 176 12.44 -1.95 -11.70
N VAL A 177 12.26 -3.18 -11.30
CA VAL A 177 12.65 -3.69 -9.98
C VAL A 177 13.65 -4.81 -10.20
N PRO A 178 14.97 -4.53 -10.06
CA PRO A 178 16.01 -5.55 -10.18
C PRO A 178 15.97 -6.50 -8.98
N PHE A 179 16.38 -7.75 -9.21
CA PHE A 179 16.44 -8.77 -8.18
C PHE A 179 17.64 -9.71 -8.36
N ASN A 180 17.92 -10.52 -7.34
CA ASN A 180 19.03 -11.45 -7.29
C ASN A 180 18.64 -12.87 -7.72
N ASP A 181 19.62 -13.78 -7.75
CA ASP A 181 19.43 -15.18 -8.13
C ASP A 181 18.46 -15.93 -7.23
N GLN A 182 18.34 -15.58 -5.95
CA GLN A 182 17.38 -16.20 -5.04
C GLN A 182 15.93 -15.94 -5.48
N VAL A 183 15.64 -14.73 -5.99
CA VAL A 183 14.33 -14.40 -6.55
C VAL A 183 14.11 -15.11 -7.89
N VAL A 184 15.17 -15.27 -8.71
CA VAL A 184 15.09 -16.10 -9.94
C VAL A 184 14.67 -17.54 -9.60
N LEU A 185 15.28 -18.15 -8.59
CA LEU A 185 14.93 -19.51 -8.13
C LEU A 185 13.48 -19.58 -7.65
N LEU A 186 13.03 -18.60 -6.86
CA LEU A 186 11.65 -18.52 -6.38
C LEU A 186 10.65 -18.42 -7.54
N LEU A 187 10.94 -17.57 -8.53
CA LEU A 187 10.06 -17.37 -9.68
C LEU A 187 10.07 -18.59 -10.58
N ASN A 188 11.21 -19.22 -10.83
CA ASN A 188 11.32 -20.46 -11.61
C ASN A 188 10.54 -21.62 -10.98
N ASP A 189 10.65 -21.81 -9.64
CA ASP A 189 9.86 -22.82 -8.92
C ASP A 189 8.36 -22.56 -9.09
N PHE A 190 7.93 -21.31 -8.92
CA PHE A 190 6.53 -20.95 -9.08
C PHE A 190 6.03 -21.12 -10.52
N LEU A 191 6.80 -20.66 -11.51
CA LEU A 191 6.43 -20.76 -12.92
C LEU A 191 6.43 -22.22 -13.41
N GLY A 192 7.35 -23.06 -12.91
CA GLY A 192 7.34 -24.49 -13.16
C GLY A 192 6.08 -25.15 -12.62
N TRP A 193 5.69 -24.83 -11.39
CA TRP A 193 4.42 -25.29 -10.82
C TRP A 193 3.22 -24.78 -11.62
N ARG A 194 3.21 -23.49 -12.00
CA ARG A 194 2.16 -22.86 -12.80
C ARG A 194 1.96 -23.59 -14.14
N LYS A 195 3.06 -23.93 -14.81
CA LYS A 195 3.05 -24.72 -16.06
C LYS A 195 2.47 -26.11 -15.84
N ALA A 196 2.83 -26.77 -14.73
CA ALA A 196 2.30 -28.09 -14.37
C ALA A 196 0.79 -28.07 -14.06
N GLN A 197 0.21 -26.90 -13.71
CA GLN A 197 -1.24 -26.74 -13.59
C GLN A 197 -1.97 -26.57 -14.94
N GLY A 198 -1.24 -26.53 -16.05
CA GLY A 198 -1.81 -26.30 -17.38
C GLY A 198 -2.21 -24.85 -17.65
N TRP A 199 -1.71 -23.89 -16.88
CA TRP A 199 -2.06 -22.48 -17.06
C TRP A 199 -1.38 -21.89 -18.30
N SER A 200 -2.08 -20.96 -18.98
CA SER A 200 -1.59 -20.30 -20.19
C SER A 200 -0.19 -19.70 -20.02
N SER A 201 0.65 -19.88 -21.03
CA SER A 201 1.99 -19.26 -21.12
C SER A 201 1.99 -17.99 -21.97
N ASP A 202 0.82 -17.47 -22.32
CA ASP A 202 0.69 -16.22 -23.05
C ASP A 202 1.23 -15.07 -22.20
N ASN A 203 2.03 -14.22 -22.82
CA ASN A 203 2.70 -13.08 -22.20
C ASN A 203 1.75 -12.07 -21.55
N GLU A 204 0.51 -11.92 -22.05
CA GLU A 204 -0.51 -11.04 -21.49
C GLU A 204 -1.23 -11.65 -20.27
N THR A 205 -1.00 -12.92 -19.98
CA THR A 205 -1.65 -13.59 -18.85
C THR A 205 -1.03 -13.14 -17.53
N PHE A 206 -1.87 -12.96 -16.51
CA PHE A 206 -1.40 -12.65 -15.15
C PHE A 206 -0.58 -13.80 -14.58
N VAL A 207 0.47 -13.46 -13.83
CA VAL A 207 1.35 -14.44 -13.18
C VAL A 207 0.58 -15.25 -12.14
N PHE A 208 -0.30 -14.58 -11.37
CA PHE A 208 -1.05 -15.17 -10.26
C PHE A 208 -2.55 -15.21 -10.59
N LEU A 209 -3.07 -16.41 -10.69
CA LEU A 209 -4.46 -16.68 -11.03
C LEU A 209 -5.14 -17.51 -9.94
N ASP A 210 -6.46 -17.47 -9.93
CA ASP A 210 -7.26 -18.43 -9.20
C ASP A 210 -7.50 -19.72 -10.05
N LYS A 211 -8.25 -20.69 -9.53
CA LYS A 211 -8.59 -21.93 -10.25
C LYS A 211 -9.53 -21.72 -11.43
N ASN A 212 -10.20 -20.58 -11.51
CA ASN A 212 -11.05 -20.22 -12.64
C ASN A 212 -10.28 -19.43 -13.71
N MET A 213 -8.96 -19.27 -13.54
CA MET A 213 -8.09 -18.46 -14.40
C MET A 213 -8.36 -16.95 -14.29
N ASP A 214 -9.03 -16.52 -13.23
CA ASP A 214 -9.26 -15.12 -12.95
C ASP A 214 -8.09 -14.52 -12.14
N ARG A 215 -7.84 -13.23 -12.35
CA ARG A 215 -6.87 -12.48 -11.55
C ARG A 215 -7.28 -12.45 -10.09
N LEU A 216 -6.33 -12.68 -9.18
CA LEU A 216 -6.57 -12.57 -7.75
C LEU A 216 -6.91 -11.13 -7.33
N SER A 217 -7.84 -10.98 -6.41
CA SER A 217 -8.14 -9.67 -5.81
C SER A 217 -7.26 -9.41 -4.57
N ILE A 218 -7.05 -8.13 -4.28
CA ILE A 218 -6.30 -7.70 -3.09
C ILE A 218 -6.96 -8.21 -1.81
N ASP A 219 -8.30 -8.18 -1.75
CA ASP A 219 -9.05 -8.60 -0.56
C ASP A 219 -8.92 -10.10 -0.31
N VAL A 220 -8.87 -10.92 -1.36
CA VAL A 220 -8.62 -12.36 -1.23
C VAL A 220 -7.25 -12.61 -0.59
N VAL A 221 -6.20 -11.94 -1.07
CA VAL A 221 -4.85 -12.10 -0.52
C VAL A 221 -4.75 -11.52 0.90
N ARG A 222 -5.43 -10.41 1.18
CA ARG A 222 -5.49 -9.82 2.54
C ARG A 222 -6.15 -10.77 3.53
N ASN A 223 -7.31 -11.33 3.20
CA ASN A 223 -8.02 -12.28 4.05
C ASN A 223 -7.21 -13.58 4.27
N ALA A 224 -6.50 -14.04 3.24
CA ALA A 224 -5.58 -15.16 3.36
C ALA A 224 -4.44 -14.84 4.35
N PHE A 225 -3.83 -13.66 4.20
CA PHE A 225 -2.76 -13.20 5.08
C PHE A 225 -3.21 -13.09 6.54
N GLU A 226 -4.40 -12.56 6.81
CA GLU A 226 -4.93 -12.46 8.18
C GLU A 226 -5.03 -13.83 8.84
N ARG A 227 -5.55 -14.84 8.13
CA ARG A 227 -5.61 -16.23 8.61
C ARG A 227 -4.21 -16.81 8.85
N ILE A 228 -3.29 -16.60 7.91
CA ILE A 228 -1.90 -17.08 8.03
C ILE A 228 -1.24 -16.45 9.26
N ARG A 229 -1.37 -15.13 9.45
CA ARG A 229 -0.84 -14.41 10.61
C ARG A 229 -1.39 -14.95 11.93
N GLU A 230 -2.71 -15.21 11.99
CA GLU A 230 -3.35 -15.79 13.19
C GLU A 230 -2.83 -17.19 13.47
N MET A 231 -2.70 -18.05 12.45
CA MET A 231 -2.12 -19.38 12.58
C MET A 231 -0.65 -19.34 13.01
N ALA A 232 0.10 -18.34 12.56
CA ALA A 232 1.49 -18.11 12.95
C ALA A 232 1.63 -17.56 14.39
N GLY A 233 0.53 -17.25 15.07
CA GLY A 233 0.53 -16.68 16.42
C GLY A 233 1.08 -15.26 16.50
N ILE A 234 1.11 -14.53 15.38
CA ILE A 234 1.70 -13.18 15.31
C ILE A 234 0.66 -12.15 15.74
N LYS A 235 0.94 -11.48 16.84
CA LYS A 235 0.09 -10.44 17.43
C LYS A 235 0.94 -9.29 17.94
N ARG A 236 0.40 -8.07 17.88
CA ARG A 236 1.00 -6.91 18.54
C ARG A 236 0.60 -6.89 20.01
N THR A 237 1.56 -6.57 20.87
CA THR A 237 1.39 -6.40 22.31
C THR A 237 1.67 -4.98 22.78
N ASP A 238 1.96 -4.07 21.86
CA ASP A 238 2.36 -2.68 22.12
C ASP A 238 1.20 -1.69 22.25
N GLY A 239 -0.04 -2.18 22.41
CA GLY A 239 -1.24 -1.35 22.53
C GLY A 239 -1.68 -0.65 21.23
N SER A 240 -1.00 -0.88 20.13
CA SER A 240 -1.36 -0.29 18.85
C SER A 240 -2.77 -0.70 18.40
N ARG A 241 -3.49 0.24 17.79
CA ARG A 241 -4.86 0.05 17.30
C ARG A 241 -5.01 -1.09 16.28
N TYR A 242 -3.98 -1.33 15.47
CA TYR A 242 -4.05 -2.30 14.39
C TYR A 242 -3.09 -3.47 14.62
N GLN A 243 -3.55 -4.68 14.34
CA GLN A 243 -2.71 -5.87 14.29
C GLN A 243 -1.72 -5.80 13.12
N PRO A 244 -0.65 -6.62 13.10
CA PRO A 244 0.30 -6.66 12.00
C PRO A 244 -0.41 -6.89 10.66
N ARG A 245 -0.10 -6.06 9.67
CA ARG A 245 -0.81 -5.99 8.39
C ARG A 245 0.03 -6.56 7.26
N LEU A 246 -0.62 -6.96 6.19
CA LEU A 246 0.03 -7.38 4.94
C LEU A 246 1.04 -6.34 4.42
N HIS A 247 0.69 -5.05 4.47
CA HIS A 247 1.58 -3.97 4.01
C HIS A 247 2.84 -3.84 4.86
N ASP A 248 2.82 -4.31 6.09
CA ASP A 248 3.97 -4.29 6.99
C ASP A 248 5.09 -5.25 6.52
N LEU A 249 4.82 -6.20 5.61
CA LEU A 249 5.86 -6.97 4.89
C LEU A 249 6.80 -6.05 4.09
N ARG A 250 6.24 -5.07 3.40
CA ARG A 250 7.05 -4.08 2.65
C ARG A 250 7.81 -3.14 3.59
N HIS A 251 7.22 -2.77 4.72
CA HIS A 251 7.92 -1.99 5.74
C HIS A 251 9.09 -2.79 6.33
N SER A 252 8.88 -4.08 6.61
CA SER A 252 9.93 -4.97 7.10
C SER A 252 11.07 -5.11 6.08
N PHE A 253 10.78 -5.24 4.78
CA PHE A 253 11.82 -5.23 3.75
C PHE A 253 12.68 -3.96 3.83
N ALA A 254 12.05 -2.78 3.90
CA ALA A 254 12.79 -1.52 3.92
C ALA A 254 13.67 -1.39 5.16
N VAL A 255 13.14 -1.73 6.33
CA VAL A 255 13.89 -1.68 7.60
C VAL A 255 15.03 -2.69 7.61
N HIS A 256 14.78 -3.95 7.21
CA HIS A 256 15.82 -4.98 7.15
C HIS A 256 16.95 -4.60 6.19
N ARG A 257 16.60 -3.98 5.04
CA ARG A 257 17.60 -3.51 4.07
C ARG A 257 18.47 -2.38 4.65
N LEU A 258 17.86 -1.44 5.35
CA LEU A 258 18.59 -0.36 6.00
C LEU A 258 19.48 -0.90 7.13
N THR A 259 18.97 -1.80 7.96
CA THR A 259 19.76 -2.45 9.03
C THR A 259 20.97 -3.20 8.46
N GLU A 260 20.79 -3.94 7.37
CA GLU A 260 21.88 -4.63 6.68
C GLU A 260 22.95 -3.66 6.14
N TRP A 261 22.52 -2.50 5.60
CA TRP A 261 23.45 -1.49 5.13
C TRP A 261 24.25 -0.84 6.26
N TYR A 262 23.62 -0.55 7.39
CA TYR A 262 24.33 -0.06 8.58
C TYR A 262 25.35 -1.11 9.09
N ARG A 263 24.96 -2.37 9.21
CA ARG A 263 25.84 -3.48 9.62
C ARG A 263 27.04 -3.66 8.69
N SER A 264 26.84 -3.46 7.41
CA SER A 264 27.89 -3.57 6.39
C SER A 264 28.69 -2.28 6.18
N GLY A 265 28.52 -1.25 7.01
CA GLY A 265 29.24 0.02 6.96
C GLY A 265 29.00 0.86 5.70
N LYS A 266 27.87 0.65 5.00
CA LYS A 266 27.52 1.39 3.79
C LYS A 266 26.98 2.78 4.12
N ASP A 267 27.23 3.74 3.22
CA ASP A 267 26.65 5.08 3.30
C ASP A 267 25.11 5.02 3.08
N VAL A 268 24.38 4.92 4.19
CA VAL A 268 22.91 4.82 4.18
C VAL A 268 22.26 6.08 3.64
N ASN A 269 22.83 7.27 3.87
CA ASN A 269 22.27 8.53 3.37
C ASN A 269 22.27 8.56 1.84
N ARG A 270 23.35 8.12 1.21
CA ARG A 270 23.45 7.98 -0.24
C ARG A 270 22.49 6.93 -0.79
N LEU A 271 22.38 5.79 -0.11
CA LEU A 271 21.56 4.66 -0.54
C LEU A 271 20.06 4.89 -0.28
N LEU A 272 19.67 5.80 0.62
CA LEU A 272 18.28 6.09 0.93
C LEU A 272 17.48 6.59 -0.29
N ASN A 273 18.12 7.43 -1.14
CA ASN A 273 17.54 7.88 -2.39
C ASN A 273 17.27 6.71 -3.35
N SER A 274 18.23 5.80 -3.47
CA SER A 274 18.10 4.59 -4.29
C SER A 274 16.98 3.68 -3.79
N LEU A 275 16.86 3.51 -2.45
CA LEU A 275 15.76 2.76 -1.84
C LEU A 275 14.41 3.43 -2.10
N SER A 276 14.34 4.75 -2.01
CA SER A 276 13.12 5.52 -2.29
C SER A 276 12.64 5.29 -3.73
N THR A 277 13.55 5.38 -4.69
CA THR A 277 13.30 5.11 -6.12
C THR A 277 12.90 3.66 -6.35
N TYR A 278 13.62 2.71 -5.78
CA TYR A 278 13.34 1.27 -5.87
C TYR A 278 11.92 0.95 -5.35
N LEU A 279 11.56 1.49 -4.20
CA LEU A 279 10.23 1.33 -3.62
C LEU A 279 9.14 2.08 -4.41
N GLY A 280 9.49 3.06 -5.25
CA GLY A 280 8.54 3.91 -5.96
C GLY A 280 7.80 4.85 -5.00
N HIS A 281 8.53 5.51 -4.12
CA HIS A 281 8.03 6.59 -3.28
C HIS A 281 8.11 7.93 -4.03
N ASP A 282 7.08 8.76 -3.91
CA ASP A 282 7.05 10.08 -4.56
C ASP A 282 7.95 11.10 -3.84
N HIS A 283 8.12 10.93 -2.54
CA HIS A 283 8.94 11.78 -1.69
C HIS A 283 9.86 10.91 -0.83
N ILE A 284 11.10 11.35 -0.68
CA ILE A 284 12.11 10.68 0.16
C ILE A 284 11.66 10.60 1.63
N SER A 285 10.88 11.57 2.10
CA SER A 285 10.30 11.56 3.45
C SER A 285 9.50 10.29 3.76
N ASN A 286 8.88 9.67 2.75
CA ASN A 286 8.19 8.39 2.91
C ASN A 286 9.15 7.22 3.18
N THR A 287 10.42 7.38 2.86
CA THR A 287 11.48 6.39 3.11
C THR A 287 12.27 6.72 4.37
N SER A 288 12.53 8.00 4.64
CA SER A 288 13.27 8.42 5.84
C SER A 288 12.57 8.06 7.16
N VAL A 289 11.25 7.89 7.14
CA VAL A 289 10.48 7.39 8.29
C VAL A 289 11.00 6.02 8.77
N TYR A 290 11.56 5.20 7.88
CA TYR A 290 12.12 3.90 8.25
C TYR A 290 13.37 3.99 9.13
N LEU A 291 14.11 5.10 9.10
CA LEU A 291 15.36 5.28 9.87
C LEU A 291 15.16 5.27 11.39
N SER A 292 13.94 5.44 11.88
CA SER A 292 13.62 5.48 13.32
C SER A 292 12.64 4.39 13.77
N MET A 293 12.49 3.30 12.97
CA MET A 293 11.39 2.36 13.21
C MET A 293 11.70 1.23 14.20
N THR A 294 12.96 0.87 14.39
CA THR A 294 13.35 -0.22 15.30
C THR A 294 14.56 0.17 16.14
N ASP A 295 14.60 -0.37 17.37
CA ASP A 295 15.76 -0.20 18.26
C ASP A 295 17.02 -0.84 17.68
N ASP A 296 16.88 -1.96 16.95
CA ASP A 296 18.00 -2.60 16.25
C ASP A 296 18.62 -1.67 15.19
N LEU A 297 17.78 -1.03 14.37
CA LEU A 297 18.25 -0.07 13.37
C LEU A 297 18.96 1.13 14.04
N LEU A 298 18.36 1.67 15.09
CA LEU A 298 18.93 2.80 15.83
C LEU A 298 20.24 2.40 16.54
N SER A 299 20.31 1.19 17.07
CA SER A 299 21.53 0.64 17.67
C SER A 299 22.65 0.50 16.65
N GLU A 300 22.36 -0.06 15.48
CA GLU A 300 23.34 -0.18 14.39
C GLU A 300 23.82 1.18 13.86
N ALA A 301 22.91 2.13 13.71
CA ALA A 301 23.27 3.50 13.34
C ALA A 301 24.20 4.15 14.40
N ASN A 302 23.89 3.94 15.69
CA ASN A 302 24.70 4.45 16.79
C ASN A 302 26.08 3.76 16.87
N ASN A 303 26.15 2.46 16.62
CA ASN A 303 27.41 1.70 16.55
C ASN A 303 28.31 2.23 15.44
N LEU A 304 27.76 2.49 14.25
CA LEU A 304 28.50 3.07 13.15
C LEU A 304 29.00 4.48 13.48
N PHE A 305 28.15 5.33 14.06
CA PHE A 305 28.53 6.67 14.51
C PHE A 305 29.68 6.63 15.54
N ASN A 306 29.61 5.74 16.50
CA ASN A 306 30.66 5.57 17.52
C ASN A 306 31.98 5.05 16.91
N ALA A 307 31.90 4.14 15.93
CA ALA A 307 33.08 3.67 15.20
C ALA A 307 33.76 4.80 14.42
N TYR A 308 32.95 5.63 13.73
CA TYR A 308 33.43 6.82 13.03
C TYR A 308 34.10 7.82 14.00
N ARG A 309 33.40 8.17 15.10
CA ARG A 309 33.94 9.08 16.13
C ARG A 309 35.27 8.61 16.72
N ASN A 310 35.47 7.30 16.85
CA ASN A 310 36.66 6.69 17.42
C ASN A 310 37.75 6.37 16.38
N GLY A 311 37.62 6.86 15.13
CA GLY A 311 38.60 6.69 14.06
C GLY A 311 38.79 5.25 13.56
N LYS A 312 37.80 4.40 13.75
CA LYS A 312 37.85 2.99 13.35
C LYS A 312 37.23 2.70 11.95
N VAL A 313 36.75 3.74 11.26
CA VAL A 313 36.23 3.66 9.90
C VAL A 313 36.89 4.74 9.07
N GLU A 314 37.67 4.37 8.05
CA GLU A 314 38.17 5.28 7.04
C GLU A 314 37.02 5.70 6.10
N THR A 315 37.00 6.98 5.69
CA THR A 315 36.00 7.58 4.79
C THR A 315 36.01 7.03 3.38
#